data_811f6e664a3992b6f64235748cb0509c
#
_entry.id   811f6e664a3992b6f64235748cb0509c
#
_cell.length_a   1.000
_cell.length_b   1.000
_cell.length_c   1.000
_cell.angle_alpha   90.00
_cell.angle_beta   90.00
_cell.angle_gamma   90.00
#
_symmetry.space_group_name_H-M   'P 1'
#
loop_
_entity.id
_entity.type
_entity.pdbx_description
1 polymer ?
#
loop_
_entity_poly.entity_id
_entity_poly.type
_entity_poly.pdbx_seq_one_letter_code
_entity_poly.pdbx_strand_id
1 'polypeptide(L)'
;MKVLVVGGAGMIGGHAALHLQSLGHDVTISGRNPPQLTTQLARLPYLRGDYVNNTFTRDQLGAFDAVVFAAGADIRHIPEGADYGDFTLKANGEAVPAFAKLAKEAGVKRFVHVGSFYPHVAPELVEKDKYIRSRKLAADGVNALADKNFVTCSLDAPFVVGTVPGMSLPMFEAYTAYAEGKLGMPAFGPAGGTNFISCLSLSEAIAGALLRMESGKSYLVGDESLPFATYFGMFFKAAGNNVDVPSKEENH
;
A
#
# COMPACT_ATOMS: atom_id res chain seq x y z
N MET A 1 14.35 -6.41 15.32
CA MET A 1 14.72 -5.11 14.70
C MET A 1 13.74 -4.05 15.18
N LYS A 2 14.20 -2.81 15.29
CA LYS A 2 13.32 -1.64 15.41
C LYS A 2 12.86 -1.21 14.04
N VAL A 3 11.56 -1.31 13.77
CA VAL A 3 10.98 -1.10 12.43
C VAL A 3 10.00 0.08 12.46
N LEU A 4 10.22 1.06 11.59
CA LEU A 4 9.25 2.12 11.32
C LEU A 4 8.37 1.71 10.15
N VAL A 5 7.05 1.69 10.34
CA VAL A 5 6.08 1.45 9.26
C VAL A 5 5.41 2.77 8.88
N VAL A 6 5.85 3.37 7.79
CA VAL A 6 5.27 4.60 7.23
C VAL A 6 3.99 4.25 6.47
N GLY A 7 2.90 4.92 6.79
CA GLY A 7 1.55 4.51 6.38
C GLY A 7 0.95 3.42 7.29
N GLY A 8 1.55 3.19 8.46
CA GLY A 8 1.15 2.15 9.41
C GLY A 8 -0.20 2.38 10.08
N ALA A 9 -0.83 3.54 9.92
CA ALA A 9 -2.21 3.79 10.35
C ALA A 9 -3.26 3.36 9.30
N GLY A 10 -2.84 2.99 8.08
CA GLY A 10 -3.71 2.51 7.01
C GLY A 10 -3.81 0.99 6.96
N MET A 11 -4.63 0.48 6.04
CA MET A 11 -4.91 -0.95 5.88
C MET A 11 -3.64 -1.79 5.67
N ILE A 12 -2.86 -1.47 4.65
CA ILE A 12 -1.68 -2.26 4.27
C ILE A 12 -0.59 -2.15 5.34
N GLY A 13 -0.19 -0.93 5.66
CA GLY A 13 0.86 -0.69 6.65
C GLY A 13 0.47 -1.13 8.05
N GLY A 14 -0.80 -0.98 8.43
CA GLY A 14 -1.31 -1.41 9.72
C GLY A 14 -1.30 -2.93 9.88
N HIS A 15 -1.76 -3.67 8.84
CA HIS A 15 -1.69 -5.13 8.86
C HIS A 15 -0.23 -5.61 8.93
N ALA A 16 0.66 -5.02 8.12
CA ALA A 16 2.09 -5.34 8.16
C ALA A 16 2.71 -5.04 9.54
N ALA A 17 2.33 -3.91 10.18
CA ALA A 17 2.82 -3.54 11.50
C ALA A 17 2.46 -4.58 12.57
N LEU A 18 1.19 -5.01 12.60
CA LEU A 18 0.73 -6.05 13.53
C LEU A 18 1.40 -7.41 13.25
N HIS A 19 1.56 -7.77 11.98
CA HIS A 19 2.26 -9.00 11.59
C HIS A 19 3.73 -8.98 12.04
N LEU A 20 4.45 -7.89 11.77
CA LEU A 20 5.85 -7.73 12.20
C LEU A 20 5.98 -7.74 13.73
N GLN A 21 5.02 -7.12 14.45
CA GLN A 21 4.99 -7.18 15.91
C GLN A 21 4.81 -8.62 16.41
N SER A 22 3.93 -9.41 15.79
CA SER A 22 3.72 -10.83 16.15
C SER A 22 4.95 -11.70 15.92
N LEU A 23 5.84 -11.28 15.00
CA LEU A 23 7.15 -11.92 14.75
C LEU A 23 8.26 -11.42 15.70
N GLY A 24 7.93 -10.61 16.71
CA GLY A 24 8.86 -10.13 17.73
C GLY A 24 9.70 -8.92 17.31
N HIS A 25 9.29 -8.17 16.29
CA HIS A 25 9.91 -6.88 15.98
C HIS A 25 9.36 -5.78 16.90
N ASP A 26 10.21 -4.79 17.20
CA ASP A 26 9.83 -3.55 17.88
C ASP A 26 9.30 -2.57 16.83
N VAL A 27 7.98 -2.41 16.76
CA VAL A 27 7.31 -1.70 15.67
C VAL A 27 6.76 -0.37 16.13
N THR A 28 7.14 0.69 15.43
CA THR A 28 6.53 2.02 15.49
C THR A 28 5.78 2.29 14.19
N ILE A 29 4.54 2.74 14.25
CA ILE A 29 3.78 3.16 13.08
C ILE A 29 3.88 4.66 12.86
N SER A 30 3.76 5.10 11.62
CA SER A 30 3.81 6.52 11.27
C SER A 30 2.79 6.89 10.20
N GLY A 31 2.35 8.14 10.26
CA GLY A 31 1.43 8.75 9.31
C GLY A 31 1.09 10.18 9.69
N ARG A 32 0.29 10.85 8.85
CA ARG A 32 -0.20 12.22 9.11
C ARG A 32 -1.22 12.26 10.26
N ASN A 33 -2.06 11.23 10.32
CA ASN A 33 -3.11 11.08 11.32
C ASN A 33 -2.85 9.82 12.16
N PRO A 34 -3.20 9.82 13.45
CA PRO A 34 -3.09 8.64 14.29
C PRO A 34 -4.01 7.52 13.80
N PRO A 35 -3.77 6.27 14.19
CA PRO A 35 -4.62 5.15 13.83
C PRO A 35 -6.00 5.26 14.47
N GLN A 36 -6.98 4.58 13.88
CA GLN A 36 -8.33 4.49 14.43
C GLN A 36 -8.30 3.78 15.79
N LEU A 37 -8.91 4.38 16.79
CA LEU A 37 -8.90 3.89 18.19
C LEU A 37 -9.60 2.54 18.36
N THR A 38 -10.46 2.17 17.42
CA THR A 38 -11.15 0.88 17.36
C THR A 38 -10.24 -0.28 16.98
N THR A 39 -9.02 0.01 16.50
CA THR A 39 -8.05 -0.99 16.04
C THR A 39 -6.98 -1.27 17.10
N GLN A 40 -6.34 -2.44 16.99
CA GLN A 40 -5.16 -2.75 17.82
C GLN A 40 -3.96 -1.84 17.51
N LEU A 41 -3.96 -1.16 16.37
CA LEU A 41 -2.90 -0.21 15.98
C LEU A 41 -2.77 0.96 16.97
N ALA A 42 -3.86 1.34 17.65
CA ALA A 42 -3.85 2.38 18.67
C ALA A 42 -2.95 2.05 19.88
N ARG A 43 -2.52 0.79 20.03
CA ARG A 43 -1.62 0.34 21.10
C ARG A 43 -0.14 0.38 20.69
N LEU A 44 0.15 0.58 19.39
CA LEU A 44 1.52 0.68 18.91
C LEU A 44 2.08 2.09 19.14
N PRO A 45 3.38 2.22 19.38
CA PRO A 45 4.05 3.53 19.33
C PRO A 45 3.75 4.22 18.00
N TYR A 46 3.44 5.52 18.07
CA TYR A 46 3.08 6.31 16.91
C TYR A 46 4.00 7.52 16.77
N LEU A 47 4.62 7.64 15.60
CA LEU A 47 5.43 8.80 15.20
C LEU A 47 4.64 9.60 14.14
N ARG A 48 4.16 10.80 14.50
CA ARG A 48 3.52 11.67 13.51
C ARG A 48 4.54 12.17 12.50
N GLY A 49 4.20 12.06 11.21
CA GLY A 49 5.04 12.57 10.13
C GLY A 49 4.34 12.60 8.78
N ASP A 50 4.81 13.50 7.93
CA ASP A 50 4.37 13.66 6.56
C ASP A 50 5.60 13.64 5.63
N TYR A 51 5.75 12.56 4.88
CA TYR A 51 6.88 12.38 3.97
C TYR A 51 6.82 13.33 2.76
N VAL A 52 5.61 13.74 2.35
CA VAL A 52 5.43 14.67 1.22
C VAL A 52 5.91 16.07 1.59
N ASN A 53 5.64 16.50 2.83
CA ASN A 53 6.06 17.80 3.37
C ASN A 53 7.38 17.73 4.14
N ASN A 54 8.09 16.59 4.06
CA ASN A 54 9.42 16.39 4.64
C ASN A 54 9.51 16.78 6.12
N THR A 55 8.57 16.32 6.94
CA THR A 55 8.51 16.67 8.37
C THR A 55 9.32 15.73 9.27
N PHE A 56 9.88 14.65 8.71
CA PHE A 56 10.75 13.74 9.44
C PHE A 56 12.16 14.30 9.59
N THR A 57 12.78 14.05 10.73
CA THR A 57 14.19 14.41 10.96
C THR A 57 15.10 13.18 10.90
N ARG A 58 16.41 13.41 10.66
CA ARG A 58 17.40 12.33 10.70
C ARG A 58 17.46 11.66 12.07
N ASP A 59 17.38 12.43 13.15
CA ASP A 59 17.44 11.90 14.52
C ASP A 59 16.25 10.96 14.79
N GLN A 60 15.04 11.33 14.32
CA GLN A 60 13.88 10.46 14.43
C GLN A 60 14.06 9.13 13.67
N LEU A 61 14.55 9.21 12.42
CA LEU A 61 14.74 8.03 11.58
C LEU A 61 15.91 7.17 12.02
N GLY A 62 16.97 7.76 12.57
CA GLY A 62 18.16 7.07 13.08
C GLY A 62 17.89 6.14 14.27
N ALA A 63 16.71 6.24 14.88
CA ALA A 63 16.29 5.33 15.94
C ALA A 63 15.87 3.93 15.42
N PHE A 64 15.75 3.74 14.09
CA PHE A 64 15.22 2.53 13.48
C PHE A 64 16.29 1.77 12.68
N ASP A 65 16.23 0.44 12.76
CA ASP A 65 17.07 -0.45 11.95
C ASP A 65 16.54 -0.54 10.50
N ALA A 66 15.22 -0.51 10.37
CA ALA A 66 14.52 -0.71 9.10
C ALA A 66 13.28 0.18 8.95
N VAL A 67 12.96 0.50 7.71
CA VAL A 67 11.72 1.18 7.30
C VAL A 67 10.92 0.25 6.37
N VAL A 68 9.64 0.10 6.66
CA VAL A 68 8.62 -0.39 5.72
C VAL A 68 7.81 0.81 5.25
N PHE A 69 7.88 1.11 3.97
CA PHE A 69 7.17 2.24 3.39
C PHE A 69 5.92 1.76 2.66
N ALA A 70 4.77 1.81 3.33
CA ALA A 70 3.47 1.40 2.83
C ALA A 70 2.50 2.59 2.64
N ALA A 71 3.03 3.82 2.66
CA ALA A 71 2.26 5.00 2.31
C ALA A 71 2.26 5.20 0.79
N GLY A 72 1.16 5.70 0.26
CA GLY A 72 1.05 6.04 -1.14
C GLY A 72 -0.10 7.04 -1.35
N ALA A 73 0.03 7.84 -2.40
CA ALA A 73 -1.01 8.77 -2.82
C ALA A 73 -1.74 8.20 -4.04
N ASP A 74 -3.05 8.17 -3.96
CA ASP A 74 -3.95 7.83 -5.05
C ASP A 74 -5.14 8.80 -5.07
N ILE A 75 -6.15 8.50 -5.89
CA ILE A 75 -7.33 9.36 -6.07
C ILE A 75 -8.03 9.73 -4.74
N ARG A 76 -7.93 8.89 -3.72
CA ARG A 76 -8.54 9.11 -2.39
C ARG A 76 -7.84 10.19 -1.56
N HIS A 77 -6.66 10.63 -1.99
CA HIS A 77 -5.78 11.53 -1.23
C HIS A 77 -5.61 12.90 -1.87
N ILE A 78 -6.28 13.15 -3.01
CA ILE A 78 -6.12 14.41 -3.76
C ILE A 78 -6.66 15.56 -2.92
N PRO A 79 -5.88 16.64 -2.71
CA PRO A 79 -6.43 17.89 -2.19
C PRO A 79 -7.45 18.49 -3.15
N GLU A 80 -8.44 19.17 -2.60
CA GLU A 80 -9.43 19.89 -3.40
C GLU A 80 -8.75 20.86 -4.39
N GLY A 81 -9.15 20.78 -5.67
CA GLY A 81 -8.63 21.63 -6.75
C GLY A 81 -7.25 21.25 -7.29
N ALA A 82 -6.62 20.18 -6.79
CA ALA A 82 -5.33 19.72 -7.30
C ALA A 82 -5.49 18.80 -8.53
N ASP A 83 -4.54 18.89 -9.49
CA ASP A 83 -4.43 17.90 -10.56
C ASP A 83 -3.94 16.56 -10.03
N TYR A 84 -4.65 15.49 -10.37
CA TYR A 84 -4.34 14.13 -9.88
C TYR A 84 -2.95 13.67 -10.28
N GLY A 85 -2.60 13.87 -11.55
CA GLY A 85 -1.33 13.41 -12.07
C GLY A 85 -0.15 14.13 -11.44
N ASP A 86 -0.23 15.45 -11.31
CA ASP A 86 0.84 16.27 -10.70
C ASP A 86 0.96 15.98 -9.21
N PHE A 87 -0.17 15.82 -8.52
CA PHE A 87 -0.18 15.43 -7.12
C PHE A 87 0.51 14.09 -6.90
N THR A 88 0.19 13.07 -7.71
CA THR A 88 0.78 11.73 -7.56
C THR A 88 2.25 11.69 -7.98
N LEU A 89 2.67 12.43 -9.01
CA LEU A 89 4.09 12.58 -9.35
C LEU A 89 4.88 13.15 -8.19
N LYS A 90 4.40 14.21 -7.55
CA LYS A 90 5.04 14.80 -6.38
C LYS A 90 5.06 13.84 -5.20
N ALA A 91 3.91 13.28 -4.82
CA ALA A 91 3.77 12.49 -3.60
C ALA A 91 4.41 11.09 -3.70
N ASN A 92 4.32 10.43 -4.85
CA ASN A 92 4.93 9.11 -5.04
C ASN A 92 6.29 9.22 -5.73
N GLY A 93 6.35 9.88 -6.90
CA GLY A 93 7.56 9.87 -7.75
C GLY A 93 8.74 10.62 -7.14
N GLU A 94 8.49 11.72 -6.45
CA GLU A 94 9.55 12.58 -5.88
C GLU A 94 9.73 12.35 -4.38
N ALA A 95 8.64 12.41 -3.59
CA ALA A 95 8.73 12.40 -2.14
C ALA A 95 9.13 11.03 -1.57
N VAL A 96 8.75 9.90 -2.20
CA VAL A 96 9.14 8.56 -1.73
C VAL A 96 10.65 8.34 -1.85
N PRO A 97 11.30 8.57 -3.00
CA PRO A 97 12.77 8.49 -3.09
C PRO A 97 13.48 9.48 -2.16
N ALA A 98 12.95 10.71 -2.02
CA ALA A 98 13.52 11.71 -1.12
C ALA A 98 13.48 11.24 0.34
N PHE A 99 12.37 10.65 0.78
CA PHE A 99 12.25 10.06 2.11
C PHE A 99 13.19 8.86 2.30
N ALA A 100 13.31 7.98 1.32
CA ALA A 100 14.24 6.84 1.37
C ALA A 100 15.70 7.33 1.48
N LYS A 101 16.06 8.41 0.77
CA LYS A 101 17.37 9.07 0.90
C LYS A 101 17.59 9.61 2.30
N LEU A 102 16.61 10.29 2.88
CA LEU A 102 16.68 10.78 4.26
C LEU A 102 16.88 9.64 5.27
N ALA A 103 16.16 8.51 5.10
CA ALA A 103 16.30 7.31 5.92
C ALA A 103 17.73 6.72 5.81
N LYS A 104 18.28 6.63 4.59
CA LYS A 104 19.66 6.22 4.35
C LYS A 104 20.66 7.12 5.08
N GLU A 105 20.52 8.43 4.94
CA GLU A 105 21.38 9.44 5.58
C GLU A 105 21.26 9.44 7.12
N ALA A 106 20.12 9.00 7.65
CA ALA A 106 19.90 8.80 9.08
C ALA A 106 20.54 7.52 9.63
N GLY A 107 21.03 6.63 8.75
CA GLY A 107 21.70 5.39 9.16
C GLY A 107 20.80 4.16 9.21
N VAL A 108 19.55 4.24 8.75
CA VAL A 108 18.68 3.08 8.52
C VAL A 108 19.39 2.09 7.59
N LYS A 109 19.26 0.78 7.87
CA LYS A 109 19.97 -0.26 7.13
C LYS A 109 19.13 -0.96 6.07
N ARG A 110 17.80 -1.00 6.24
CA ARG A 110 16.87 -1.73 5.36
C ARG A 110 15.67 -0.86 5.02
N PHE A 111 15.26 -0.88 3.76
CA PHE A 111 14.11 -0.13 3.28
C PHE A 111 13.26 -1.00 2.36
N VAL A 112 12.08 -1.39 2.80
CA VAL A 112 11.10 -2.14 2.00
C VAL A 112 10.01 -1.17 1.55
N HIS A 113 9.92 -0.92 0.25
CA HIS A 113 8.87 -0.12 -0.37
C HIS A 113 7.72 -1.01 -0.82
N VAL A 114 6.48 -0.62 -0.53
CA VAL A 114 5.29 -1.23 -1.12
C VAL A 114 4.93 -0.46 -2.39
N GLY A 115 5.35 -1.02 -3.51
CA GLY A 115 5.19 -0.47 -4.84
C GLY A 115 3.86 -0.82 -5.49
N SER A 116 3.83 -0.76 -6.81
CA SER A 116 2.66 -1.08 -7.63
C SER A 116 3.05 -1.92 -8.84
N PHE A 117 2.24 -2.90 -9.16
CA PHE A 117 2.46 -3.79 -10.30
C PHE A 117 2.19 -3.12 -11.67
N TYR A 118 1.46 -2.00 -11.70
CA TYR A 118 1.07 -1.35 -12.95
C TYR A 118 2.23 -1.06 -13.92
N PRO A 119 3.39 -0.55 -13.49
CA PRO A 119 4.51 -0.33 -14.42
C PRO A 119 5.02 -1.60 -15.11
N HIS A 120 4.75 -2.77 -14.54
CA HIS A 120 5.19 -4.06 -15.08
C HIS A 120 4.15 -4.67 -16.03
N VAL A 121 2.85 -4.53 -15.71
CA VAL A 121 1.76 -5.16 -16.48
C VAL A 121 1.21 -4.26 -17.60
N ALA A 122 1.47 -2.96 -17.52
CA ALA A 122 1.08 -1.97 -18.52
C ALA A 122 2.21 -0.95 -18.76
N PRO A 123 3.42 -1.41 -19.19
CA PRO A 123 4.58 -0.54 -19.33
C PRO A 123 4.38 0.59 -20.36
N GLU A 124 3.51 0.41 -21.35
CA GLU A 124 3.14 1.41 -22.35
C GLU A 124 2.38 2.62 -21.76
N LEU A 125 1.81 2.47 -20.56
CA LEU A 125 1.13 3.54 -19.85
C LEU A 125 2.08 4.41 -19.01
N VAL A 126 3.30 3.97 -18.76
CA VAL A 126 4.27 4.74 -17.95
C VAL A 126 4.50 6.15 -18.52
N GLU A 127 4.54 6.30 -19.84
CA GLU A 127 4.71 7.60 -20.49
C GLU A 127 3.39 8.38 -20.65
N LYS A 128 2.24 7.73 -20.55
CA LYS A 128 0.91 8.31 -20.82
C LYS A 128 0.14 8.64 -19.55
N ASP A 129 0.37 7.91 -18.46
CA ASP A 129 -0.33 8.04 -17.20
C ASP A 129 0.63 8.48 -16.10
N LYS A 130 0.41 9.69 -15.55
CA LYS A 130 1.27 10.27 -14.52
C LYS A 130 1.25 9.46 -13.22
N TYR A 131 0.12 8.81 -12.88
CA TYR A 131 0.07 7.95 -11.69
C TYR A 131 0.95 6.71 -11.86
N ILE A 132 0.82 5.99 -12.99
CA ILE A 132 1.65 4.80 -13.28
C ILE A 132 3.14 5.19 -13.33
N ARG A 133 3.46 6.31 -13.99
CA ARG A 133 4.81 6.89 -13.98
C ARG A 133 5.29 7.16 -12.56
N SER A 134 4.46 7.75 -11.70
CA SER A 134 4.83 8.06 -10.33
C SER A 134 5.19 6.82 -9.52
N ARG A 135 4.48 5.71 -9.74
CA ARG A 135 4.75 4.43 -9.08
C ARG A 135 6.08 3.82 -9.55
N LYS A 136 6.37 3.92 -10.86
CA LYS A 136 7.67 3.50 -11.40
C LYS A 136 8.81 4.32 -10.82
N LEU A 137 8.70 5.65 -10.83
CA LEU A 137 9.73 6.55 -10.28
C LEU A 137 9.98 6.29 -8.80
N ALA A 138 8.95 5.97 -8.02
CA ALA A 138 9.10 5.62 -6.61
C ALA A 138 9.95 4.35 -6.44
N ALA A 139 9.61 3.26 -7.14
CA ALA A 139 10.32 1.99 -7.04
C ALA A 139 11.77 2.11 -7.55
N ASP A 140 11.97 2.72 -8.71
CA ASP A 140 13.30 2.93 -9.31
C ASP A 140 14.17 3.82 -8.42
N GLY A 141 13.61 4.92 -7.90
CA GLY A 141 14.33 5.88 -7.05
C GLY A 141 14.73 5.29 -5.70
N VAL A 142 13.88 4.46 -5.10
CA VAL A 142 14.22 3.70 -3.88
C VAL A 142 15.33 2.69 -4.17
N ASN A 143 15.20 1.90 -5.23
CA ASN A 143 16.16 0.86 -5.58
C ASN A 143 17.52 1.42 -6.00
N ALA A 144 17.56 2.60 -6.63
CA ALA A 144 18.80 3.28 -6.99
C ALA A 144 19.63 3.76 -5.78
N LEU A 145 19.04 3.84 -4.58
CA LEU A 145 19.74 4.19 -3.35
C LEU A 145 20.49 3.03 -2.72
N ALA A 146 20.31 1.81 -3.22
CA ALA A 146 20.93 0.60 -2.69
C ALA A 146 22.46 0.69 -2.69
N ASP A 147 23.08 0.32 -1.57
CA ASP A 147 24.52 0.13 -1.46
C ASP A 147 24.85 -0.91 -0.37
N LYS A 148 26.13 -1.09 -0.07
CA LYS A 148 26.62 -2.06 0.93
C LYS A 148 26.08 -1.82 2.35
N ASN A 149 25.62 -0.61 2.66
CA ASN A 149 25.15 -0.20 3.99
C ASN A 149 23.64 0.05 4.03
N PHE A 150 22.97 0.12 2.87
CA PHE A 150 21.54 0.39 2.73
C PHE A 150 20.89 -0.55 1.74
N VAL A 151 20.23 -1.57 2.24
CA VAL A 151 19.54 -2.60 1.45
C VAL A 151 18.12 -2.17 1.16
N THR A 152 17.74 -2.14 -0.10
CA THR A 152 16.40 -1.70 -0.54
C THR A 152 15.71 -2.73 -1.40
N CYS A 153 14.39 -2.78 -1.37
CA CYS A 153 13.59 -3.41 -2.41
C CYS A 153 12.23 -2.73 -2.55
N SER A 154 11.58 -2.97 -3.69
CA SER A 154 10.17 -2.68 -3.90
C SER A 154 9.37 -3.98 -4.04
N LEU A 155 8.29 -4.12 -3.27
CA LEU A 155 7.29 -5.17 -3.42
C LEU A 155 6.12 -4.57 -4.21
N ASP A 156 6.08 -4.86 -5.50
CA ASP A 156 5.16 -4.23 -6.43
C ASP A 156 3.85 -5.01 -6.45
N ALA A 157 2.93 -4.54 -5.58
CA ALA A 157 1.66 -5.21 -5.28
C ALA A 157 0.55 -4.81 -6.27
N PRO A 158 -0.37 -5.75 -6.57
CA PRO A 158 -1.60 -5.51 -7.32
C PRO A 158 -2.69 -4.92 -6.42
N PHE A 159 -3.96 -5.27 -6.66
CA PHE A 159 -5.06 -4.85 -5.81
C PHE A 159 -5.01 -5.57 -4.45
N VAL A 160 -4.76 -4.82 -3.39
CA VAL A 160 -4.65 -5.38 -2.04
C VAL A 160 -6.02 -5.48 -1.39
N VAL A 161 -6.37 -6.68 -0.91
CA VAL A 161 -7.63 -6.97 -0.22
C VAL A 161 -7.40 -7.34 1.23
N GLY A 162 -8.34 -6.98 2.09
CA GLY A 162 -8.30 -7.29 3.52
C GLY A 162 -8.59 -6.08 4.39
N THR A 163 -8.39 -6.23 5.68
CA THR A 163 -8.62 -5.17 6.67
C THR A 163 -7.81 -5.44 7.94
N VAL A 164 -7.65 -4.42 8.74
CA VAL A 164 -7.28 -4.56 10.15
C VAL A 164 -8.57 -4.60 10.96
N PRO A 165 -8.79 -5.59 11.84
CA PRO A 165 -10.01 -5.67 12.64
C PRO A 165 -10.32 -4.36 13.37
N GLY A 166 -11.56 -3.89 13.23
CA GLY A 166 -12.03 -2.60 13.77
C GLY A 166 -11.69 -1.37 12.92
N MET A 167 -11.06 -1.54 11.76
CA MET A 167 -10.79 -0.43 10.84
C MET A 167 -11.98 -0.18 9.91
N SER A 168 -12.45 1.06 9.85
CA SER A 168 -13.40 1.52 8.84
C SER A 168 -12.66 1.75 7.52
N LEU A 169 -13.16 1.15 6.45
CA LEU A 169 -12.62 1.22 5.09
C LEU A 169 -13.76 1.53 4.11
N PRO A 170 -14.02 2.81 3.81
CA PRO A 170 -15.19 3.24 3.04
C PRO A 170 -15.37 2.51 1.70
N MET A 171 -14.28 2.16 1.02
CA MET A 171 -14.34 1.42 -0.25
C MET A 171 -14.95 0.01 -0.06
N PHE A 172 -14.48 -0.75 0.93
CA PHE A 172 -15.00 -2.09 1.18
C PHE A 172 -16.38 -2.06 1.83
N GLU A 173 -16.67 -1.03 2.62
CA GLU A 173 -18.02 -0.78 3.14
C GLU A 173 -19.02 -0.51 2.01
N ALA A 174 -18.61 0.27 0.98
CA ALA A 174 -19.42 0.49 -0.21
C ALA A 174 -19.65 -0.81 -1.00
N TYR A 175 -18.63 -1.65 -1.17
CA TYR A 175 -18.77 -2.96 -1.82
C TYR A 175 -19.70 -3.88 -1.03
N THR A 176 -19.62 -3.85 0.29
CA THR A 176 -20.54 -4.61 1.15
C THR A 176 -21.98 -4.11 1.01
N ALA A 177 -22.19 -2.79 1.06
CA ALA A 177 -23.51 -2.19 0.88
C ALA A 177 -24.10 -2.49 -0.51
N TYR A 178 -23.27 -2.50 -1.54
CA TYR A 178 -23.65 -2.93 -2.89
C TYR A 178 -24.11 -4.39 -2.91
N ALA A 179 -23.33 -5.29 -2.33
CA ALA A 179 -23.62 -6.70 -2.27
C ALA A 179 -24.89 -7.03 -1.44
N GLU A 180 -25.18 -6.22 -0.42
CA GLU A 180 -26.41 -6.30 0.38
C GLU A 180 -27.63 -5.70 -0.33
N GLY A 181 -27.48 -5.12 -1.53
CA GLY A 181 -28.56 -4.48 -2.29
C GLY A 181 -28.97 -3.10 -1.77
N LYS A 182 -28.22 -2.52 -0.82
CA LYS A 182 -28.55 -1.22 -0.18
C LYS A 182 -28.41 -0.03 -1.12
N LEU A 183 -27.66 -0.17 -2.21
CA LEU A 183 -27.44 0.91 -3.17
C LEU A 183 -28.47 0.96 -4.29
N GLY A 184 -29.39 -0.01 -4.39
CA GLY A 184 -30.40 -0.09 -5.45
C GLY A 184 -29.82 -0.28 -6.86
N MET A 185 -28.56 -0.65 -6.98
CA MET A 185 -27.88 -0.91 -8.25
C MET A 185 -28.05 -2.37 -8.69
N PRO A 186 -28.15 -2.64 -10.00
CA PRO A 186 -28.17 -4.01 -10.51
C PRO A 186 -26.84 -4.71 -10.20
N ALA A 187 -26.89 -6.01 -9.90
CA ALA A 187 -25.71 -6.82 -9.65
C ALA A 187 -24.93 -7.05 -10.95
N PHE A 188 -23.69 -6.60 -11.04
CA PHE A 188 -22.73 -6.91 -12.10
C PHE A 188 -21.30 -6.65 -11.63
N GLY A 189 -20.29 -7.16 -12.35
CA GLY A 189 -18.91 -6.72 -12.24
C GLY A 189 -18.44 -6.09 -13.55
N PRO A 190 -17.62 -5.05 -13.54
CA PRO A 190 -17.01 -4.52 -14.75
C PRO A 190 -16.32 -5.62 -15.56
N ALA A 191 -16.25 -5.47 -16.88
CA ALA A 191 -15.50 -6.38 -17.72
C ALA A 191 -14.00 -6.35 -17.38
N GLY A 192 -13.32 -7.47 -17.60
CA GLY A 192 -11.91 -7.63 -17.26
C GLY A 192 -11.70 -8.17 -15.85
N GLY A 193 -10.51 -7.91 -15.32
CA GLY A 193 -10.07 -8.42 -14.02
C GLY A 193 -8.71 -7.90 -13.66
N THR A 194 -8.22 -8.32 -12.50
CA THR A 194 -6.87 -7.97 -12.04
C THR A 194 -6.28 -9.10 -11.20
N ASN A 195 -5.01 -8.97 -10.86
CA ASN A 195 -4.42 -9.79 -9.81
C ASN A 195 -4.76 -9.16 -8.44
N PHE A 196 -5.00 -10.00 -7.47
CA PHE A 196 -5.26 -9.62 -6.08
C PHE A 196 -4.18 -10.18 -5.16
N ILE A 197 -3.95 -9.50 -4.04
CA ILE A 197 -3.11 -10.00 -2.95
C ILE A 197 -3.79 -9.68 -1.62
N SER A 198 -3.78 -10.63 -0.70
CA SER A 198 -4.29 -10.39 0.65
C SER A 198 -3.33 -9.54 1.48
N CYS A 199 -3.87 -8.78 2.44
CA CYS A 199 -3.03 -8.09 3.43
C CYS A 199 -2.09 -9.07 4.16
N LEU A 200 -2.51 -10.31 4.38
CA LEU A 200 -1.68 -11.33 5.02
C LEU A 200 -0.49 -11.70 4.14
N SER A 201 -0.71 -12.13 2.90
CA SER A 201 0.35 -12.51 1.96
C SER A 201 1.33 -11.36 1.73
N LEU A 202 0.83 -10.13 1.59
CA LEU A 202 1.70 -8.95 1.46
C LEU A 202 2.51 -8.68 2.74
N SER A 203 1.93 -8.89 3.92
CA SER A 203 2.66 -8.74 5.19
C SER A 203 3.74 -9.81 5.37
N GLU A 204 3.48 -11.04 4.95
CA GLU A 204 4.47 -12.12 4.92
C GLU A 204 5.60 -11.81 3.92
N ALA A 205 5.26 -11.27 2.73
CA ALA A 205 6.24 -10.81 1.76
C ALA A 205 7.11 -9.68 2.33
N ILE A 206 6.52 -8.70 3.05
CA ILE A 206 7.26 -7.63 3.74
C ILE A 206 8.21 -8.21 4.80
N ALA A 207 7.74 -9.12 5.65
CA ALA A 207 8.56 -9.77 6.66
C ALA A 207 9.70 -10.58 6.03
N GLY A 208 9.41 -11.33 4.95
CA GLY A 208 10.40 -12.04 4.16
C GLY A 208 11.44 -11.11 3.53
N ALA A 209 11.00 -9.99 2.97
CA ALA A 209 11.88 -8.99 2.37
C ALA A 209 12.81 -8.36 3.42
N LEU A 210 12.32 -8.00 4.60
CA LEU A 210 13.15 -7.47 5.68
C LEU A 210 14.34 -8.37 6.03
N LEU A 211 14.22 -9.67 5.82
CA LEU A 211 15.27 -10.65 6.18
C LEU A 211 16.15 -11.05 4.98
N ARG A 212 15.56 -11.23 3.79
CA ARG A 212 16.15 -11.97 2.68
C ARG A 212 16.15 -11.26 1.33
N MET A 213 15.72 -9.99 1.26
CA MET A 213 15.68 -9.28 -0.02
C MET A 213 17.06 -9.17 -0.67
N GLU A 214 17.10 -9.30 -1.98
CA GLU A 214 18.24 -8.87 -2.78
C GLU A 214 18.15 -7.35 -2.95
N SER A 215 19.26 -6.67 -2.66
CA SER A 215 19.29 -5.21 -2.64
C SER A 215 19.11 -4.60 -4.04
N GLY A 216 18.29 -3.55 -4.12
CA GLY A 216 18.05 -2.80 -5.36
C GLY A 216 17.10 -3.49 -6.33
N LYS A 217 16.27 -4.45 -5.87
CA LYS A 217 15.34 -5.19 -6.73
C LYS A 217 13.88 -4.84 -6.47
N SER A 218 13.08 -4.91 -7.54
CA SER A 218 11.62 -4.96 -7.50
C SER A 218 11.14 -6.40 -7.62
N TYR A 219 10.14 -6.77 -6.83
CA TYR A 219 9.48 -8.07 -6.83
C TYR A 219 8.00 -7.88 -7.12
N LEU A 220 7.50 -8.52 -8.16
CA LEU A 220 6.06 -8.67 -8.34
C LEU A 220 5.55 -9.65 -7.29
N VAL A 221 4.53 -9.22 -6.54
CA VAL A 221 3.86 -10.05 -5.53
C VAL A 221 2.37 -10.14 -5.84
N GLY A 222 1.76 -11.28 -5.58
CA GLY A 222 0.34 -11.48 -5.86
C GLY A 222 -0.12 -12.87 -5.45
N ASP A 223 -1.42 -13.03 -5.21
CA ASP A 223 -2.01 -14.32 -4.84
C ASP A 223 -2.75 -14.92 -6.04
N GLU A 224 -3.76 -14.23 -6.58
CA GLU A 224 -4.67 -14.79 -7.55
C GLU A 224 -5.17 -13.74 -8.56
N SER A 225 -5.32 -14.14 -9.81
CA SER A 225 -5.95 -13.31 -10.84
C SER A 225 -7.41 -13.70 -10.99
N LEU A 226 -8.32 -12.74 -10.80
CA LEU A 226 -9.76 -12.94 -10.86
C LEU A 226 -10.44 -11.95 -11.80
N PRO A 227 -11.47 -12.36 -12.54
CA PRO A 227 -12.42 -11.45 -13.16
C PRO A 227 -13.12 -10.58 -12.10
N PHE A 228 -13.42 -9.32 -12.41
CA PHE A 228 -14.15 -8.45 -11.48
C PHE A 228 -15.54 -9.00 -11.15
N ALA A 229 -16.23 -9.64 -12.09
CA ALA A 229 -17.50 -10.31 -11.82
C ALA A 229 -17.36 -11.39 -10.73
N THR A 230 -16.31 -12.21 -10.78
CA THR A 230 -16.00 -13.19 -9.73
C THR A 230 -15.70 -12.53 -8.41
N TYR A 231 -14.86 -11.48 -8.41
CA TYR A 231 -14.51 -10.74 -7.21
C TYR A 231 -15.74 -10.14 -6.51
N PHE A 232 -16.62 -9.44 -7.25
CA PHE A 232 -17.85 -8.90 -6.67
C PHE A 232 -18.82 -10.03 -6.28
N GLY A 233 -18.91 -11.11 -7.05
CA GLY A 233 -19.71 -12.28 -6.70
C GLY A 233 -19.38 -12.87 -5.32
N MET A 234 -18.11 -12.80 -4.91
CA MET A 234 -17.71 -13.20 -3.55
C MET A 234 -18.32 -12.32 -2.47
N PHE A 235 -18.43 -10.99 -2.69
CA PHE A 235 -19.11 -10.09 -1.76
C PHE A 235 -20.61 -10.41 -1.68
N PHE A 236 -21.28 -10.63 -2.81
CA PHE A 236 -22.69 -11.00 -2.84
C PHE A 236 -22.94 -12.30 -2.08
N LYS A 237 -22.12 -13.32 -2.32
CA LYS A 237 -22.20 -14.59 -1.60
C LYS A 237 -21.96 -14.42 -0.10
N ALA A 238 -20.97 -13.64 0.30
CA ALA A 238 -20.64 -13.39 1.70
C ALA A 238 -21.75 -12.60 2.42
N ALA A 239 -22.45 -11.70 1.70
CA ALA A 239 -23.61 -10.97 2.20
C ALA A 239 -24.90 -11.85 2.28
N GLY A 240 -24.85 -13.10 1.85
CA GLY A 240 -26.03 -13.98 1.79
C GLY A 240 -26.96 -13.70 0.60
N ASN A 241 -26.54 -12.86 -0.33
CA ASN A 241 -27.29 -12.50 -1.53
C ASN A 241 -26.85 -13.39 -2.70
N ASN A 242 -27.58 -14.48 -2.95
CA ASN A 242 -27.24 -15.49 -3.97
C ASN A 242 -27.79 -15.08 -5.35
N VAL A 243 -27.33 -13.96 -5.88
CA VAL A 243 -27.64 -13.52 -7.25
C VAL A 243 -26.49 -13.82 -8.20
N ASP A 244 -26.80 -13.95 -9.48
CA ASP A 244 -25.77 -13.98 -10.50
C ASP A 244 -25.15 -12.59 -10.69
N VAL A 245 -23.83 -12.52 -10.79
CA VAL A 245 -23.08 -11.27 -10.99
C VAL A 245 -22.40 -11.34 -12.37
N PRO A 246 -23.13 -10.95 -13.44
CA PRO A 246 -22.58 -11.01 -14.79
C PRO A 246 -21.48 -9.97 -14.99
N SER A 247 -20.59 -10.24 -15.95
CA SER A 247 -19.63 -9.26 -16.44
C SER A 247 -20.30 -8.28 -17.41
N LYS A 248 -20.06 -6.97 -17.26
CA LYS A 248 -20.56 -5.93 -18.16
C LYS A 248 -19.46 -4.94 -18.54
N GLU A 249 -19.56 -4.35 -19.73
CA GLU A 249 -18.66 -3.26 -20.19
C GLU A 249 -18.93 -1.89 -19.51
N GLU A 250 -19.69 -1.89 -18.44
CA GLU A 250 -20.03 -0.72 -17.65
C GLU A 250 -19.14 -0.63 -16.41
N ASN A 251 -18.89 0.60 -15.93
CA ASN A 251 -18.24 0.85 -14.64
C ASN A 251 -19.29 1.17 -13.57
N HIS A 252 -18.94 0.91 -12.31
CA HIS A 252 -19.75 1.30 -11.15
C HIS A 252 -19.69 2.78 -10.86
#